data_a64fa271b4132f9f649c71325936039a
#
_entry.id   a64fa271b4132f9f649c71325936039a
#
_cell.length_a   1.000
_cell.length_b   1.000
_cell.length_c   1.000
_cell.angle_alpha   90.00
_cell.angle_beta   90.00
_cell.angle_gamma   90.00
#
_symmetry.space_group_name_H-M   'P 1'
#
loop_
_entity.id
_entity.type
_entity.pdbx_description
1 polymer ?
#
loop_
_entity_poly.entity_id
_entity_poly.type
_entity_poly.pdbx_seq_one_letter_code
_entity_poly.pdbx_strand_id
1 'polypeptide(L)'
;MMKVGLITAGSDSPGVNAAIRGFGKAVANKHNMEVLGFRDGYLGLVEDRKVNLLEGTMLSGILTEGGTILGTSRHVPECMPSPEGATDRTQEAIDTYRRNELDALVIIGDNKSQQAAYHLSQAGLNIITLPKSCENDVPRTDKSIGFDTAREIATQAIDRLHTNANATHRIMLVELLGSYSGWLTMGAGLAAGADVILIPEIPYDFDVVIEAIQRRKKAGRNFSLVAVAEKAKSKELVDFMALAASRRAANAEEQVRAYEEIEKNYSA
;
A
#
# COMPACT_ATOMS: atom_id res chain seq x y z
N MET A 1 -3.68 2.63 35.23
CA MET A 1 -2.61 2.29 34.26
C MET A 1 -3.22 2.50 32.88
N MET A 2 -2.60 3.31 32.02
CA MET A 2 -3.13 3.58 30.68
C MET A 2 -3.07 2.31 29.83
N LYS A 3 -4.16 2.01 29.09
CA LYS A 3 -4.25 0.86 28.18
C LYS A 3 -4.29 1.33 26.74
N VAL A 4 -3.39 0.89 25.91
CA VAL A 4 -3.29 1.28 24.51
C VAL A 4 -3.47 0.05 23.61
N GLY A 5 -4.41 0.15 22.67
CA GLY A 5 -4.54 -0.82 21.60
C GLY A 5 -3.52 -0.56 20.49
N LEU A 6 -3.03 -1.61 19.84
CA LEU A 6 -2.19 -1.51 18.64
C LEU A 6 -2.70 -2.48 17.57
N ILE A 7 -2.91 -1.98 16.36
CA ILE A 7 -3.21 -2.80 15.18
C ILE A 7 -2.27 -2.50 14.03
N THR A 8 -2.07 -3.52 13.17
CA THR A 8 -1.40 -3.39 11.88
C THR A 8 -2.38 -3.75 10.78
N ALA A 9 -2.76 -2.78 9.94
CA ALA A 9 -3.84 -2.92 8.97
C ALA A 9 -3.39 -2.54 7.55
N GLY A 10 -4.08 -3.07 6.55
CA GLY A 10 -3.78 -2.86 5.13
C GLY A 10 -2.81 -3.88 4.55
N SER A 11 -2.17 -3.55 3.42
CA SER A 11 -1.19 -4.42 2.75
C SER A 11 0.07 -4.60 3.59
N ASP A 12 0.80 -5.68 3.40
CA ASP A 12 2.11 -5.85 4.06
C ASP A 12 3.11 -4.78 3.59
N SER A 13 4.04 -4.43 4.47
CA SER A 13 5.07 -3.42 4.20
C SER A 13 6.29 -3.67 5.07
N PRO A 14 7.51 -3.44 4.57
CA PRO A 14 8.71 -3.54 5.39
C PRO A 14 8.70 -2.58 6.58
N GLY A 15 9.35 -2.94 7.67
CA GLY A 15 9.54 -2.07 8.84
C GLY A 15 8.38 -2.03 9.84
N VAL A 16 7.28 -2.75 9.61
CA VAL A 16 6.14 -2.78 10.55
C VAL A 16 6.54 -3.38 11.90
N ASN A 17 7.27 -4.50 11.92
CA ASN A 17 7.78 -5.08 13.15
C ASN A 17 8.75 -4.14 13.89
N ALA A 18 9.57 -3.38 13.17
CA ALA A 18 10.43 -2.36 13.77
C ALA A 18 9.62 -1.25 14.43
N ALA A 19 8.52 -0.82 13.81
CA ALA A 19 7.59 0.17 14.37
C ALA A 19 6.88 -0.37 15.63
N ILE A 20 6.36 -1.60 15.58
CA ILE A 20 5.75 -2.28 16.75
C ILE A 20 6.77 -2.32 17.90
N ARG A 21 8.00 -2.74 17.61
CA ARG A 21 9.06 -2.83 18.62
C ARG A 21 9.45 -1.46 19.18
N GLY A 22 9.59 -0.47 18.31
CA GLY A 22 9.90 0.91 18.72
C GLY A 22 8.85 1.48 19.68
N PHE A 23 7.57 1.33 19.32
CA PHE A 23 6.45 1.72 20.16
C PHE A 23 6.44 0.94 21.50
N GLY A 24 6.45 -0.39 21.45
CA GLY A 24 6.40 -1.22 22.66
C GLY A 24 7.58 -0.98 23.61
N LYS A 25 8.81 -0.81 23.09
CA LYS A 25 9.98 -0.50 23.91
C LYS A 25 9.92 0.91 24.52
N ALA A 26 9.42 1.89 23.78
CA ALA A 26 9.23 3.25 24.31
C ALA A 26 8.23 3.24 25.48
N VAL A 27 7.13 2.53 25.32
CA VAL A 27 6.10 2.40 26.36
C VAL A 27 6.64 1.65 27.58
N ALA A 28 7.30 0.51 27.38
CA ALA A 28 7.84 -0.30 28.49
C ALA A 28 8.89 0.45 29.31
N ASN A 29 9.71 1.31 28.68
CA ASN A 29 10.83 1.97 29.34
C ASN A 29 10.46 3.33 29.97
N LYS A 30 9.44 4.02 29.47
CA LYS A 30 9.17 5.41 29.84
C LYS A 30 7.79 5.62 30.47
N HIS A 31 6.87 4.68 30.30
CA HIS A 31 5.49 4.86 30.67
C HIS A 31 4.91 3.61 31.32
N ASN A 32 4.14 3.78 32.38
CA ASN A 32 3.41 2.68 33.00
C ASN A 32 2.09 2.42 32.21
N MET A 33 2.21 1.76 31.07
CA MET A 33 1.08 1.46 30.16
C MET A 33 1.02 -0.03 29.85
N GLU A 34 -0.17 -0.52 29.58
CA GLU A 34 -0.42 -1.83 28.98
C GLU A 34 -0.64 -1.66 27.48
N VAL A 35 -0.09 -2.58 26.67
CA VAL A 35 -0.25 -2.56 25.20
C VAL A 35 -0.90 -3.85 24.73
N LEU A 36 -2.12 -3.72 24.23
CA LEU A 36 -2.90 -4.82 23.65
C LEU A 36 -2.76 -4.79 22.13
N GLY A 37 -2.03 -5.75 21.56
CA GLY A 37 -1.95 -5.95 20.11
C GLY A 37 -3.13 -6.76 19.59
N PHE A 38 -3.93 -6.22 18.68
CA PHE A 38 -5.01 -6.97 18.02
C PHE A 38 -4.48 -7.61 16.74
N ARG A 39 -4.78 -8.88 16.54
CA ARG A 39 -4.30 -9.67 15.42
C ARG A 39 -5.08 -9.37 14.13
N ASP A 40 -4.40 -9.46 12.98
CA ASP A 40 -4.99 -9.31 11.65
C ASP A 40 -5.74 -7.98 11.43
N GLY A 41 -5.20 -6.90 12.01
CA GLY A 41 -5.69 -5.55 11.83
C GLY A 41 -7.08 -5.30 12.43
N TYR A 42 -7.93 -4.63 11.67
CA TYR A 42 -9.30 -4.33 12.11
C TYR A 42 -10.15 -5.59 12.33
N LEU A 43 -9.86 -6.69 11.65
CA LEU A 43 -10.58 -7.94 11.85
C LEU A 43 -10.42 -8.43 13.30
N GLY A 44 -9.20 -8.41 13.83
CA GLY A 44 -8.94 -8.77 15.21
C GLY A 44 -9.51 -7.78 16.23
N LEU A 45 -9.62 -6.50 15.87
CA LEU A 45 -10.30 -5.51 16.70
C LEU A 45 -11.79 -5.82 16.80
N VAL A 46 -12.45 -6.11 15.68
CA VAL A 46 -13.88 -6.48 15.63
C VAL A 46 -14.16 -7.79 16.39
N GLU A 47 -13.28 -8.78 16.28
CA GLU A 47 -13.42 -10.10 16.90
C GLU A 47 -12.79 -10.21 18.30
N ASP A 48 -12.25 -9.12 18.84
CA ASP A 48 -11.56 -9.06 20.14
C ASP A 48 -10.40 -10.07 20.28
N ARG A 49 -9.66 -10.32 19.16
CA ARG A 49 -8.49 -11.20 19.15
C ARG A 49 -7.22 -10.43 19.49
N LYS A 50 -6.79 -10.49 20.74
CA LYS A 50 -5.69 -9.69 21.26
C LYS A 50 -4.62 -10.50 21.97
N VAL A 51 -3.43 -9.88 22.10
CA VAL A 51 -2.29 -10.37 22.89
C VAL A 51 -1.68 -9.20 23.64
N ASN A 52 -1.10 -9.43 24.81
CA ASN A 52 -0.34 -8.40 25.50
C ASN A 52 1.07 -8.33 24.89
N LEU A 53 1.40 -7.21 24.24
CA LEU A 53 2.68 -7.05 23.54
C LEU A 53 3.88 -6.89 24.46
N LEU A 54 3.68 -6.51 25.72
CA LEU A 54 4.76 -6.31 26.69
C LEU A 54 5.07 -7.56 27.51
N GLU A 55 4.31 -8.63 27.34
CA GLU A 55 4.53 -9.91 28.02
C GLU A 55 5.62 -10.74 27.34
N GLY A 56 6.45 -11.38 28.16
CA GLY A 56 7.48 -12.30 27.70
C GLY A 56 8.49 -11.70 26.74
N THR A 57 8.75 -12.41 25.64
CA THR A 57 9.77 -12.04 24.64
C THR A 57 9.18 -11.56 23.30
N MET A 58 7.91 -11.19 23.25
CA MET A 58 7.21 -10.88 22.00
C MET A 58 7.89 -9.78 21.16
N LEU A 59 8.53 -8.81 21.82
CA LEU A 59 9.26 -7.73 21.14
C LEU A 59 10.75 -8.06 20.89
N SER A 60 11.19 -9.24 21.31
CA SER A 60 12.58 -9.65 21.14
C SER A 60 12.81 -10.21 19.73
N GLY A 61 13.90 -9.78 19.08
CA GLY A 61 14.29 -10.29 17.77
C GLY A 61 13.55 -9.68 16.56
N ILE A 62 12.34 -9.14 16.74
CA ILE A 62 11.48 -8.71 15.62
C ILE A 62 11.97 -7.48 14.83
N LEU A 63 13.04 -6.81 15.27
CA LEU A 63 13.55 -5.61 14.57
C LEU A 63 13.96 -5.89 13.13
N THR A 64 14.53 -7.05 12.88
CA THR A 64 15.07 -7.49 11.58
C THR A 64 14.16 -8.50 10.87
N GLU A 65 13.01 -8.80 11.44
CA GLU A 65 12.02 -9.68 10.83
C GLU A 65 11.05 -8.90 9.96
N GLY A 66 10.85 -9.36 8.72
CA GLY A 66 9.83 -8.83 7.81
C GLY A 66 8.40 -9.14 8.27
N GLY A 67 7.44 -8.51 7.61
CA GLY A 67 6.03 -8.70 7.95
C GLY A 67 5.62 -8.05 9.27
N THR A 68 4.63 -8.65 9.94
CA THR A 68 4.12 -8.19 11.24
C THR A 68 3.77 -9.36 12.16
N ILE A 69 4.26 -9.32 13.40
CA ILE A 69 3.94 -10.34 14.43
C ILE A 69 2.45 -10.36 14.80
N LEU A 70 1.73 -9.28 14.51
CA LEU A 70 0.28 -9.19 14.75
C LEU A 70 -0.56 -9.70 13.57
N GLY A 71 0.07 -9.97 12.40
CA GLY A 71 -0.67 -10.17 11.17
C GLY A 71 -1.29 -8.87 10.64
N THR A 72 -1.82 -8.90 9.43
CA THR A 72 -2.48 -7.75 8.79
C THR A 72 -3.62 -8.22 7.90
N SER A 73 -4.59 -7.35 7.67
CA SER A 73 -5.66 -7.57 6.69
C SER A 73 -6.07 -6.27 6.03
N ARG A 74 -6.65 -6.36 4.83
CA ARG A 74 -7.18 -5.22 4.07
C ARG A 74 -8.63 -4.88 4.42
N HIS A 75 -9.23 -5.64 5.33
CA HIS A 75 -10.59 -5.40 5.81
C HIS A 75 -10.63 -4.16 6.69
N VAL A 76 -11.69 -3.40 6.55
CA VAL A 76 -11.99 -2.21 7.38
C VAL A 76 -13.34 -2.43 8.07
N PRO A 77 -13.62 -1.78 9.21
CA PRO A 77 -14.84 -2.02 9.98
C PRO A 77 -16.13 -1.85 9.16
N GLU A 78 -16.14 -0.87 8.24
CA GLU A 78 -17.30 -0.56 7.39
C GLU A 78 -17.55 -1.62 6.29
N CYS A 79 -16.59 -2.53 6.06
CA CYS A 79 -16.64 -3.52 4.99
C CYS A 79 -15.92 -4.81 5.43
N MET A 80 -16.48 -5.49 6.42
CA MET A 80 -15.99 -6.79 6.91
C MET A 80 -16.61 -7.95 6.14
N PRO A 81 -15.84 -9.04 5.91
CA PRO A 81 -16.38 -10.23 5.25
C PRO A 81 -17.47 -10.89 6.10
N SER A 82 -18.56 -11.30 5.43
CA SER A 82 -19.66 -12.07 6.00
C SER A 82 -20.11 -13.14 5.01
N PRO A 83 -20.74 -14.25 5.43
CA PRO A 83 -21.31 -15.24 4.51
C PRO A 83 -22.31 -14.68 3.50
N GLU A 84 -22.96 -13.58 3.85
CA GLU A 84 -23.96 -12.88 3.00
C GLU A 84 -23.36 -11.74 2.17
N GLY A 85 -22.05 -11.53 2.24
CA GLY A 85 -21.33 -10.44 1.58
C GLY A 85 -20.61 -9.53 2.59
N ALA A 86 -20.29 -8.29 2.16
CA ALA A 86 -19.64 -7.33 3.05
C ALA A 86 -20.66 -6.71 4.03
N THR A 87 -20.28 -6.61 5.30
CA THR A 87 -21.14 -6.07 6.38
C THR A 87 -20.38 -4.99 7.15
N ASP A 88 -21.07 -3.92 7.54
CA ASP A 88 -20.54 -2.92 8.45
C ASP A 88 -20.55 -3.45 9.87
N ARG A 89 -19.36 -3.53 10.47
CA ARG A 89 -19.11 -3.97 11.84
C ARG A 89 -18.37 -2.89 12.65
N THR A 90 -18.58 -1.64 12.31
CA THR A 90 -17.96 -0.48 12.99
C THR A 90 -18.34 -0.44 14.47
N GLN A 91 -19.60 -0.79 14.79
CA GLN A 91 -20.06 -0.79 16.17
C GLN A 91 -19.33 -1.83 17.04
N GLU A 92 -19.05 -3.02 16.50
CA GLU A 92 -18.29 -4.07 17.24
C GLU A 92 -16.84 -3.63 17.50
N ALA A 93 -16.22 -2.90 16.59
CA ALA A 93 -14.89 -2.31 16.81
C ALA A 93 -14.93 -1.29 17.97
N ILE A 94 -15.95 -0.44 18.01
CA ILE A 94 -16.17 0.55 19.07
C ILE A 94 -16.42 -0.16 20.41
N ASP A 95 -17.26 -1.21 20.41
CA ASP A 95 -17.58 -1.96 21.61
C ASP A 95 -16.36 -2.70 22.16
N THR A 96 -15.50 -3.22 21.28
CA THR A 96 -14.23 -3.86 21.67
C THR A 96 -13.27 -2.84 22.29
N TYR A 97 -13.17 -1.63 21.73
CA TYR A 97 -12.38 -0.54 22.30
C TYR A 97 -12.85 -0.21 23.73
N ARG A 98 -14.17 -0.04 23.93
CA ARG A 98 -14.77 0.27 25.23
C ARG A 98 -14.66 -0.88 26.22
N ARG A 99 -14.93 -2.12 25.80
CA ARG A 99 -14.86 -3.33 26.63
C ARG A 99 -13.47 -3.57 27.19
N ASN A 100 -12.44 -3.26 26.39
CA ASN A 100 -11.06 -3.37 26.84
C ASN A 100 -10.57 -2.14 27.62
N GLU A 101 -11.42 -1.14 27.81
CA GLU A 101 -11.09 0.11 28.50
C GLU A 101 -9.85 0.78 27.90
N LEU A 102 -9.78 0.83 26.55
CA LEU A 102 -8.64 1.45 25.87
C LEU A 102 -8.70 2.97 26.01
N ASP A 103 -7.57 3.57 26.39
CA ASP A 103 -7.40 5.02 26.45
C ASP A 103 -7.03 5.59 25.08
N ALA A 104 -6.39 4.77 24.23
CA ALA A 104 -6.05 5.11 22.84
C ALA A 104 -5.91 3.86 21.98
N LEU A 105 -6.05 4.02 20.66
CA LEU A 105 -5.78 2.99 19.68
C LEU A 105 -4.73 3.51 18.68
N VAL A 106 -3.60 2.82 18.58
CA VAL A 106 -2.55 3.10 17.60
C VAL A 106 -2.76 2.20 16.37
N ILE A 107 -2.78 2.80 15.19
CA ILE A 107 -3.04 2.12 13.93
C ILE A 107 -1.85 2.32 12.99
N ILE A 108 -1.09 1.25 12.72
CA ILE A 108 -0.05 1.23 11.70
C ILE A 108 -0.73 0.77 10.42
N GLY A 109 -1.00 1.69 9.47
CA GLY A 109 -1.87 1.38 8.35
C GLY A 109 -1.60 2.17 7.08
N ASP A 110 -2.09 1.62 5.95
CA ASP A 110 -2.09 2.23 4.63
C ASP A 110 -3.21 3.28 4.48
N ASN A 111 -3.34 3.88 3.29
CA ASN A 111 -4.31 4.92 3.01
C ASN A 111 -5.75 4.50 3.39
N LYS A 112 -6.20 3.31 2.99
CA LYS A 112 -7.55 2.81 3.33
C LYS A 112 -7.72 2.62 4.84
N SER A 113 -6.69 2.13 5.51
CA SER A 113 -6.69 1.96 6.97
C SER A 113 -6.74 3.31 7.70
N GLN A 114 -6.12 4.37 7.15
CA GLN A 114 -6.18 5.73 7.70
C GLN A 114 -7.59 6.32 7.57
N GLN A 115 -8.30 6.06 6.47
CA GLN A 115 -9.69 6.48 6.29
C GLN A 115 -10.59 5.82 7.34
N ALA A 116 -10.48 4.51 7.56
CA ALA A 116 -11.22 3.81 8.62
C ALA A 116 -10.88 4.34 10.02
N ALA A 117 -9.60 4.64 10.27
CA ALA A 117 -9.14 5.29 11.51
C ALA A 117 -9.84 6.64 11.73
N TYR A 118 -9.98 7.44 10.68
CA TYR A 118 -10.68 8.72 10.73
C TYR A 118 -12.17 8.53 11.10
N HIS A 119 -12.86 7.57 10.50
CA HIS A 119 -14.26 7.29 10.82
C HIS A 119 -14.44 6.88 12.29
N LEU A 120 -13.57 5.99 12.80
CA LEU A 120 -13.58 5.61 14.22
C LEU A 120 -13.28 6.79 15.15
N SER A 121 -12.38 7.69 14.74
CA SER A 121 -12.10 8.92 15.48
C SER A 121 -13.33 9.85 15.55
N GLN A 122 -14.08 9.98 14.45
CA GLN A 122 -15.35 10.74 14.44
C GLN A 122 -16.42 10.10 15.35
N ALA A 123 -16.35 8.78 15.57
CA ALA A 123 -17.20 8.07 16.53
C ALA A 123 -16.74 8.23 18.00
N GLY A 124 -15.71 9.07 18.23
CA GLY A 124 -15.24 9.44 19.57
C GLY A 124 -14.12 8.57 20.15
N LEU A 125 -13.47 7.72 19.34
CA LEU A 125 -12.30 6.97 19.77
C LEU A 125 -11.03 7.86 19.70
N ASN A 126 -10.17 7.73 20.71
CA ASN A 126 -8.86 8.38 20.70
C ASN A 126 -7.89 7.56 19.84
N ILE A 127 -7.57 8.05 18.64
CA ILE A 127 -6.79 7.31 17.64
C ILE A 127 -5.52 8.06 17.27
N ILE A 128 -4.42 7.32 17.19
CA ILE A 128 -3.14 7.77 16.66
C ILE A 128 -2.77 6.88 15.50
N THR A 129 -2.40 7.46 14.36
CA THR A 129 -2.04 6.69 13.17
C THR A 129 -0.56 6.81 12.83
N LEU A 130 0.02 5.70 12.38
CA LEU A 130 1.37 5.64 11.82
C LEU A 130 1.25 5.19 10.36
N PRO A 131 1.62 6.03 9.38
CA PRO A 131 1.46 5.70 7.97
C PRO A 131 2.46 4.65 7.54
N LYS A 132 1.99 3.57 6.90
CA LYS A 132 2.80 2.59 6.22
C LYS A 132 2.35 2.40 4.78
N SER A 133 3.28 2.34 3.85
CA SER A 133 3.02 2.06 2.44
C SER A 133 4.32 1.81 1.70
N CYS A 134 4.35 0.83 0.79
CA CYS A 134 5.44 0.67 -0.15
C CYS A 134 5.39 1.72 -1.27
N GLU A 135 4.22 2.28 -1.56
CA GLU A 135 3.99 3.21 -2.66
C GLU A 135 4.11 4.69 -2.25
N ASN A 136 4.21 4.97 -0.94
CA ASN A 136 4.19 6.33 -0.35
C ASN A 136 2.95 7.14 -0.77
N ASP A 137 1.79 6.47 -0.80
CA ASP A 137 0.52 7.01 -1.27
C ASP A 137 -0.38 7.58 -0.16
N VAL A 138 0.12 7.63 1.08
CA VAL A 138 -0.63 8.17 2.22
C VAL A 138 -0.59 9.70 2.20
N PRO A 139 -1.74 10.38 2.09
CA PRO A 139 -1.79 11.84 2.01
C PRO A 139 -1.14 12.53 3.22
N ARG A 140 -0.52 13.69 2.98
CA ARG A 140 0.15 14.53 4.00
C ARG A 140 1.25 13.80 4.79
N THR A 141 1.87 12.82 4.16
CA THR A 141 2.97 12.03 4.69
C THR A 141 4.19 12.22 3.80
N ASP A 142 5.31 12.69 4.33
CA ASP A 142 6.53 12.83 3.56
C ASP A 142 7.10 11.46 3.19
N LYS A 143 7.17 10.56 4.18
CA LYS A 143 7.62 9.18 4.00
C LYS A 143 6.80 8.23 4.86
N SER A 144 6.23 7.22 4.23
CA SER A 144 5.56 6.13 4.90
C SER A 144 6.56 5.02 5.31
N ILE A 145 6.24 4.31 6.39
CA ILE A 145 7.01 3.14 6.85
C ILE A 145 7.00 2.08 5.74
N GLY A 146 8.20 1.69 5.29
CA GLY A 146 8.40 0.66 4.26
C GLY A 146 8.75 1.20 2.89
N PHE A 147 8.47 2.45 2.57
CA PHE A 147 8.73 3.04 1.25
C PHE A 147 10.21 3.01 0.87
N ASP A 148 11.11 3.49 1.73
CA ASP A 148 12.55 3.54 1.41
C ASP A 148 13.14 2.14 1.18
N THR A 149 12.73 1.14 1.98
CA THR A 149 13.13 -0.26 1.80
C THR A 149 12.59 -0.84 0.49
N ALA A 150 11.32 -0.59 0.17
CA ALA A 150 10.72 -1.05 -1.08
C ALA A 150 11.42 -0.42 -2.28
N ARG A 151 11.73 0.89 -2.23
CA ARG A 151 12.46 1.60 -3.28
C ARG A 151 13.84 1.02 -3.48
N GLU A 152 14.59 0.75 -2.42
CA GLU A 152 15.93 0.16 -2.49
C GLU A 152 15.90 -1.23 -3.14
N ILE A 153 14.98 -2.09 -2.73
CA ILE A 153 14.81 -3.44 -3.31
C ILE A 153 14.45 -3.35 -4.79
N ALA A 154 13.53 -2.45 -5.16
CA ALA A 154 13.13 -2.22 -6.54
C ALA A 154 14.31 -1.69 -7.38
N THR A 155 15.10 -0.75 -6.84
CA THR A 155 16.32 -0.24 -7.48
C THR A 155 17.30 -1.36 -7.78
N GLN A 156 17.59 -2.21 -6.80
CA GLN A 156 18.51 -3.35 -6.97
C GLN A 156 17.97 -4.37 -7.99
N ALA A 157 16.66 -4.59 -8.03
CA ALA A 157 16.04 -5.49 -9.01
C ALA A 157 16.19 -4.97 -10.45
N ILE A 158 15.97 -3.68 -10.67
CA ILE A 158 16.15 -3.04 -11.98
C ILE A 158 17.64 -3.03 -12.37
N ASP A 159 18.52 -2.69 -11.44
CA ASP A 159 19.98 -2.60 -11.70
C ASP A 159 20.55 -3.95 -12.20
N ARG A 160 20.11 -5.07 -11.64
CA ARG A 160 20.52 -6.40 -12.08
C ARG A 160 20.17 -6.71 -13.55
N LEU A 161 19.17 -6.03 -14.11
CA LEU A 161 18.75 -6.26 -15.49
C LEU A 161 19.67 -5.60 -16.52
N HIS A 162 20.45 -4.57 -16.14
CA HIS A 162 21.34 -3.86 -17.05
C HIS A 162 22.30 -4.80 -17.81
N THR A 163 22.96 -5.69 -17.07
CA THR A 163 23.93 -6.63 -17.66
C THR A 163 23.26 -7.55 -18.67
N ASN A 164 22.08 -8.11 -18.32
CA ASN A 164 21.35 -8.98 -19.20
C ASN A 164 20.78 -8.23 -20.42
N ALA A 165 20.17 -7.06 -20.20
CA ALA A 165 19.64 -6.23 -21.27
C ALA A 165 20.72 -5.85 -22.29
N ASN A 166 21.89 -5.43 -21.80
CA ASN A 166 23.04 -5.10 -22.63
C ASN A 166 23.57 -6.31 -23.43
N ALA A 167 23.75 -7.45 -22.76
CA ALA A 167 24.27 -8.68 -23.41
C ALA A 167 23.33 -9.24 -24.46
N THR A 168 22.02 -9.10 -24.26
CA THR A 168 20.99 -9.68 -25.14
C THR A 168 20.35 -8.69 -26.11
N HIS A 169 20.72 -7.40 -26.03
CA HIS A 169 20.18 -6.31 -26.83
C HIS A 169 18.66 -6.18 -26.77
N ARG A 170 18.11 -6.33 -25.54
CA ARG A 170 16.66 -6.34 -25.31
C ARG A 170 16.18 -5.02 -24.73
N ILE A 171 14.89 -4.77 -24.93
CA ILE A 171 14.10 -3.85 -24.15
C ILE A 171 13.54 -4.65 -22.99
N MET A 172 13.88 -4.28 -21.75
CA MET A 172 13.35 -4.91 -20.54
C MET A 172 12.27 -4.02 -19.95
N LEU A 173 11.09 -4.58 -19.71
CA LEU A 173 10.04 -3.92 -18.97
C LEU A 173 10.02 -4.49 -17.55
N VAL A 174 9.95 -3.59 -16.58
CA VAL A 174 9.85 -3.93 -15.15
C VAL A 174 8.62 -3.27 -14.60
N GLU A 175 7.64 -4.08 -14.22
CA GLU A 175 6.46 -3.60 -13.53
C GLU A 175 6.74 -3.49 -12.03
N LEU A 176 6.30 -2.40 -11.44
CA LEU A 176 6.44 -2.08 -10.03
C LEU A 176 5.09 -1.72 -9.44
N LEU A 177 4.94 -1.90 -8.12
CA LEU A 177 3.78 -1.39 -7.40
C LEU A 177 3.58 0.10 -7.67
N GLY A 178 2.35 0.53 -7.84
CA GLY A 178 2.01 1.90 -8.17
C GLY A 178 0.56 2.03 -8.60
N SER A 179 -0.37 1.83 -7.64
CA SER A 179 -1.81 1.87 -7.90
C SER A 179 -2.35 3.29 -7.97
N TYR A 180 -1.93 4.15 -7.05
CA TYR A 180 -2.37 5.55 -6.94
C TYR A 180 -1.20 6.53 -6.96
N SER A 181 0.02 6.04 -6.81
CA SER A 181 1.23 6.84 -6.70
C SER A 181 2.38 6.19 -7.46
N GLY A 182 3.07 6.98 -8.26
CA GLY A 182 4.26 6.58 -9.01
C GLY A 182 5.58 6.76 -8.26
N TRP A 183 5.56 7.16 -6.99
CA TRP A 183 6.78 7.47 -6.23
C TRP A 183 7.78 6.30 -6.18
N LEU A 184 7.29 5.07 -6.00
CA LEU A 184 8.15 3.88 -5.99
C LEU A 184 8.82 3.67 -7.35
N THR A 185 8.02 3.67 -8.41
CA THR A 185 8.50 3.45 -9.79
C THR A 185 9.43 4.56 -10.25
N MET A 186 9.08 5.82 -9.95
CA MET A 186 9.92 6.98 -10.28
C MET A 186 11.24 6.93 -9.51
N GLY A 187 11.18 6.73 -8.19
CA GLY A 187 12.38 6.71 -7.35
C GLY A 187 13.32 5.56 -7.68
N ALA A 188 12.80 4.35 -7.86
CA ALA A 188 13.59 3.18 -8.21
C ALA A 188 14.12 3.26 -9.65
N GLY A 189 13.28 3.69 -10.60
CA GLY A 189 13.66 3.84 -12.01
C GLY A 189 14.77 4.87 -12.20
N LEU A 190 14.68 6.04 -11.56
CA LEU A 190 15.73 7.06 -11.59
C LEU A 190 17.04 6.56 -10.96
N ALA A 191 16.96 5.93 -9.78
CA ALA A 191 18.14 5.44 -9.06
C ALA A 191 18.86 4.31 -9.81
N ALA A 192 18.12 3.43 -10.48
CA ALA A 192 18.66 2.33 -11.29
C ALA A 192 18.94 2.71 -12.75
N GLY A 193 18.72 3.96 -13.16
CA GLY A 193 19.00 4.40 -14.53
C GLY A 193 18.07 3.82 -15.59
N ALA A 194 16.77 3.67 -15.29
CA ALA A 194 15.77 3.32 -16.29
C ALA A 194 15.68 4.41 -17.36
N ASP A 195 15.53 4.03 -18.62
CA ASP A 195 15.52 4.92 -19.77
C ASP A 195 14.16 5.56 -20.00
N VAL A 196 13.10 4.87 -19.58
CA VAL A 196 11.72 5.33 -19.60
C VAL A 196 11.07 4.95 -18.27
N ILE A 197 10.29 5.88 -17.69
CA ILE A 197 9.57 5.66 -16.44
C ILE A 197 8.13 6.10 -16.67
N LEU A 198 7.18 5.17 -16.45
CA LEU A 198 5.75 5.38 -16.65
C LEU A 198 5.04 5.30 -15.29
N ILE A 199 4.32 6.36 -14.93
CA ILE A 199 3.66 6.51 -13.63
C ILE A 199 2.16 6.78 -13.78
N PRO A 200 1.34 6.44 -12.77
CA PRO A 200 -0.12 6.59 -12.86
C PRO A 200 -0.59 8.04 -13.04
N GLU A 201 0.16 9.01 -12.52
CA GLU A 201 -0.19 10.42 -12.52
C GLU A 201 -0.10 11.07 -13.91
N ILE A 202 0.71 10.49 -14.81
CA ILE A 202 0.96 11.05 -16.15
C ILE A 202 0.61 10.00 -17.20
N PRO A 203 -0.52 10.16 -17.91
CA PRO A 203 -0.85 9.30 -19.03
C PRO A 203 0.22 9.32 -20.10
N TYR A 204 0.70 8.16 -20.49
CA TYR A 204 1.77 8.03 -21.49
C TYR A 204 1.20 7.87 -22.90
N ASP A 205 2.04 8.26 -23.87
CA ASP A 205 1.79 8.11 -25.28
C ASP A 205 2.75 7.05 -25.83
N PHE A 206 2.22 5.99 -26.43
CA PHE A 206 3.02 4.90 -26.97
C PHE A 206 4.02 5.36 -28.04
N ASP A 207 3.62 6.29 -28.91
CA ASP A 207 4.50 6.81 -29.97
C ASP A 207 5.70 7.54 -29.38
N VAL A 208 5.48 8.32 -28.32
CA VAL A 208 6.56 9.02 -27.59
C VAL A 208 7.53 8.04 -26.92
N VAL A 209 7.01 6.95 -26.31
CA VAL A 209 7.83 5.90 -25.72
C VAL A 209 8.65 5.18 -26.80
N ILE A 210 8.03 4.81 -27.92
CA ILE A 210 8.70 4.17 -29.04
C ILE A 210 9.78 5.09 -29.64
N GLU A 211 9.47 6.36 -29.82
CA GLU A 211 10.44 7.35 -30.33
C GLU A 211 11.65 7.48 -29.40
N ALA A 212 11.42 7.52 -28.08
CA ALA A 212 12.50 7.59 -27.09
C ALA A 212 13.46 6.40 -27.21
N ILE A 213 12.90 5.18 -27.31
CA ILE A 213 13.68 3.93 -27.48
C ILE A 213 14.43 3.94 -28.84
N GLN A 214 13.76 4.36 -29.93
CA GLN A 214 14.38 4.44 -31.26
C GLN A 214 15.53 5.46 -31.29
N ARG A 215 15.37 6.60 -30.64
CA ARG A 215 16.42 7.63 -30.50
C ARG A 215 17.66 7.07 -29.83
N ARG A 216 17.48 6.31 -28.77
CA ARG A 216 18.57 5.60 -28.07
C ARG A 216 19.29 4.62 -29.00
N LYS A 217 18.51 3.80 -29.72
CA LYS A 217 19.07 2.84 -30.70
C LYS A 217 19.89 3.55 -31.79
N LYS A 218 19.39 4.66 -32.35
CA LYS A 218 20.13 5.49 -33.33
C LYS A 218 21.42 6.08 -32.75
N ALA A 219 21.46 6.35 -31.44
CA ALA A 219 22.65 6.79 -30.71
C ALA A 219 23.61 5.66 -30.30
N GLY A 220 23.42 4.43 -30.82
CA GLY A 220 24.28 3.27 -30.55
C GLY A 220 23.99 2.56 -29.25
N ARG A 221 22.89 2.86 -28.59
CA ARG A 221 22.45 2.14 -27.38
C ARG A 221 21.56 0.96 -27.77
N ASN A 222 22.06 -0.26 -27.59
CA ASN A 222 21.40 -1.47 -28.09
C ASN A 222 20.35 -2.08 -27.14
N PHE A 223 20.16 -1.51 -25.96
CA PHE A 223 19.15 -1.97 -25.00
C PHE A 223 18.42 -0.78 -24.36
N SER A 224 17.28 -1.04 -23.75
CA SER A 224 16.57 -0.06 -22.93
C SER A 224 15.90 -0.74 -21.74
N LEU A 225 15.82 -0.02 -20.62
CA LEU A 225 15.07 -0.39 -19.41
C LEU A 225 13.86 0.54 -19.27
N VAL A 226 12.69 -0.04 -19.15
CA VAL A 226 11.41 0.66 -18.98
C VAL A 226 10.83 0.25 -17.63
N ALA A 227 10.75 1.19 -16.69
CA ALA A 227 10.06 0.99 -15.40
C ALA A 227 8.61 1.46 -15.54
N VAL A 228 7.67 0.61 -15.18
CA VAL A 228 6.23 0.86 -15.35
C VAL A 228 5.53 0.64 -14.02
N ALA A 229 4.76 1.62 -13.57
CA ALA A 229 3.88 1.44 -12.43
C ALA A 229 2.64 0.61 -12.82
N GLU A 230 2.18 -0.25 -11.94
CA GLU A 230 1.05 -1.19 -12.11
C GLU A 230 -0.21 -0.53 -12.70
N LYS A 231 -0.51 0.72 -12.34
CA LYS A 231 -1.68 1.47 -12.84
C LYS A 231 -1.32 2.63 -13.76
N ALA A 232 -0.11 2.63 -14.35
CA ALA A 232 0.20 3.56 -15.42
C ALA A 232 -0.75 3.35 -16.60
N LYS A 233 -1.24 4.44 -17.21
CA LYS A 233 -2.28 4.39 -18.24
C LYS A 233 -1.80 5.08 -19.51
N SER A 234 -2.15 4.51 -20.67
CA SER A 234 -1.96 5.22 -21.92
C SER A 234 -3.00 6.34 -22.08
N LYS A 235 -2.70 7.33 -22.92
CA LYS A 235 -3.65 8.41 -23.27
C LYS A 235 -4.93 7.83 -23.86
N GLU A 236 -4.81 6.87 -24.77
CA GLU A 236 -5.96 6.21 -25.41
C GLU A 236 -6.87 5.54 -24.36
N LEU A 237 -6.26 4.87 -23.35
CA LEU A 237 -7.04 4.26 -22.28
C LEU A 237 -7.77 5.33 -21.43
N VAL A 238 -7.10 6.43 -21.13
CA VAL A 238 -7.69 7.54 -20.37
C VAL A 238 -8.87 8.15 -21.16
N ASP A 239 -8.68 8.41 -22.47
CA ASP A 239 -9.71 8.95 -23.34
C ASP A 239 -10.92 7.99 -23.45
N PHE A 240 -10.63 6.68 -23.58
CA PHE A 240 -11.66 5.66 -23.59
C PHE A 240 -12.43 5.62 -22.26
N MET A 241 -11.74 5.68 -21.12
CA MET A 241 -12.36 5.72 -19.79
C MET A 241 -13.22 6.98 -19.60
N ALA A 242 -12.76 8.13 -20.10
CA ALA A 242 -13.52 9.38 -20.06
C ALA A 242 -14.78 9.29 -20.92
N LEU A 243 -14.69 8.71 -22.11
CA LEU A 243 -15.83 8.46 -22.99
C LEU A 243 -16.81 7.47 -22.36
N ALA A 244 -16.34 6.40 -21.76
CA ALA A 244 -17.16 5.42 -21.02
C ALA A 244 -17.85 6.06 -19.81
N ALA A 245 -17.18 6.95 -19.07
CA ALA A 245 -17.74 7.68 -17.95
C ALA A 245 -18.83 8.68 -18.40
N SER A 246 -18.62 9.38 -19.52
CA SER A 246 -19.63 10.30 -20.09
C SER A 246 -20.88 9.56 -20.60
N ARG A 247 -20.72 8.37 -21.19
CA ARG A 247 -21.82 7.49 -21.57
C ARG A 247 -22.55 6.91 -20.36
N ARG A 248 -21.84 6.78 -19.23
CA ARG A 248 -22.43 6.38 -17.92
C ARG A 248 -23.48 7.34 -17.42
N ALA A 249 -23.26 8.61 -17.57
CA ALA A 249 -24.24 9.63 -17.17
C ALA A 249 -25.52 9.57 -18.00
N ALA A 250 -25.49 8.93 -19.19
CA ALA A 250 -26.59 8.83 -20.11
C ALA A 250 -27.42 7.52 -20.02
N ASN A 251 -26.84 6.38 -19.60
CA ASN A 251 -27.53 5.08 -19.54
C ASN A 251 -26.95 4.10 -18.52
N ALA A 252 -27.60 3.90 -17.38
CA ALA A 252 -27.08 3.11 -16.24
C ALA A 252 -26.96 1.58 -16.47
N GLU A 253 -27.73 0.99 -17.35
CA GLU A 253 -27.80 -0.48 -17.52
C GLU A 253 -26.81 -1.09 -18.54
N GLU A 254 -26.39 -0.36 -19.55
CA GLU A 254 -25.35 -0.82 -20.52
C GLU A 254 -23.93 -0.82 -19.95
N GLN A 255 -23.76 -0.24 -18.80
CA GLN A 255 -22.48 0.15 -18.22
C GLN A 255 -21.74 -0.98 -17.50
N VAL A 256 -22.45 -1.85 -16.82
CA VAL A 256 -21.83 -2.94 -16.05
C VAL A 256 -21.11 -3.89 -17.01
N ARG A 257 -21.71 -4.18 -18.16
CA ARG A 257 -21.12 -5.06 -19.19
C ARG A 257 -19.89 -4.46 -19.86
N ALA A 258 -19.91 -3.16 -20.16
CA ALA A 258 -18.77 -2.49 -20.79
C ALA A 258 -17.55 -2.39 -19.85
N TYR A 259 -17.79 -2.30 -18.53
CA TYR A 259 -16.72 -2.26 -17.53
C TYR A 259 -16.07 -3.63 -17.33
N GLU A 260 -16.86 -4.69 -17.29
CA GLU A 260 -16.39 -6.06 -17.21
C GLU A 260 -15.58 -6.45 -18.46
N GLU A 261 -15.95 -5.94 -19.62
CA GLU A 261 -15.24 -6.16 -20.88
C GLU A 261 -13.94 -5.38 -20.95
N ILE A 262 -13.88 -4.16 -20.38
CA ILE A 262 -12.66 -3.35 -20.26
C ILE A 262 -11.69 -4.02 -19.26
N GLU A 263 -12.16 -4.40 -18.08
CA GLU A 263 -11.33 -5.10 -17.09
C GLU A 263 -10.76 -6.41 -17.63
N LYS A 264 -11.56 -7.15 -18.40
CA LYS A 264 -11.17 -8.41 -19.01
C LYS A 264 -10.14 -8.26 -20.13
N ASN A 265 -10.18 -7.16 -20.88
CA ASN A 265 -9.26 -6.90 -22.00
C ASN A 265 -7.96 -6.21 -21.58
N TYR A 266 -7.90 -5.62 -20.37
CA TYR A 266 -6.72 -4.92 -19.87
C TYR A 266 -6.15 -5.51 -18.55
N SER A 267 -6.67 -6.65 -18.10
CA SER A 267 -6.15 -7.39 -16.94
C SER A 267 -5.32 -8.64 -17.34
N ALA A 268 -5.03 -8.81 -18.63
CA ALA A 268 -4.22 -9.92 -19.17
C ALA A 268 -2.78 -9.46 -19.48
#